data_97098621d57dfe7d690444ecee7ad310
#
_entry.id   97098621d57dfe7d690444ecee7ad310
#
_cell.length_a   1.000
_cell.length_b   1.000
_cell.length_c   1.000
_cell.angle_alpha   90.00
_cell.angle_beta   90.00
_cell.angle_gamma   90.00
#
_symmetry.space_group_name_H-M   'P 1'
#
loop_
_entity.id
_entity.type
_entity.pdbx_description
1 polymer ?
#
loop_
_entity_poly.entity_id
_entity_poly.type
_entity_poly.pdbx_seq_one_letter_code
_entity_poly.pdbx_strand_id
1 'polypeptide(L)'
;MSILRESYLYHLWAVLCTVYYDSAVHRCLVRMGAWCNRQIDESRVLRVLCREGVAARAWEESILCRLLTGLINLPAWLLHKLYLALRATFDDSVFSRLAFEMGHETAVAQSWLIMLLWVIPFSHWNNAYSMLGFAALLVLFYAGAMSRRDFRLDVKHIGFYPVVLFGAMFLAVLFSYEPPASFRFLLYHISAALCVLVTVSAVRGTEDLKRLAAGGGVCVLVSSLYGVYQRIQGVEVNESYVDLEVN
;
A
#
# COMPACT_ATOMS: atom_id res chain seq x y z
N MET A 1 26.49 3.01 -6.90
CA MET A 1 26.18 2.65 -5.50
C MET A 1 27.25 3.03 -4.47
N SER A 2 28.49 3.32 -4.84
CA SER A 2 29.58 3.74 -3.93
C SER A 2 29.37 5.15 -3.34
N ILE A 3 28.91 6.09 -4.13
CA ILE A 3 28.74 7.51 -3.73
C ILE A 3 27.71 7.71 -2.60
N LEU A 4 26.65 6.91 -2.57
CA LEU A 4 25.66 6.97 -1.50
C LEU A 4 26.17 6.42 -0.16
N ARG A 5 27.13 5.48 -0.18
CA ARG A 5 27.74 4.92 1.04
C ARG A 5 28.75 5.87 1.69
N GLU A 6 29.32 6.78 0.93
CA GLU A 6 30.25 7.81 1.42
C GLU A 6 29.51 9.09 1.87
N SER A 7 28.20 9.14 1.66
CA SER A 7 27.38 10.28 2.08
C SER A 7 27.26 10.36 3.61
N TYR A 8 27.42 11.58 4.13
CA TYR A 8 27.21 11.90 5.56
C TYR A 8 25.83 11.42 6.05
N LEU A 9 24.80 11.50 5.20
CA LEU A 9 23.45 11.03 5.49
C LEU A 9 23.40 9.50 5.67
N TYR A 10 24.19 8.74 4.93
CA TYR A 10 24.27 7.28 5.12
C TYR A 10 24.93 6.93 6.46
N HIS A 11 25.99 7.63 6.84
CA HIS A 11 26.62 7.42 8.14
C HIS A 11 25.68 7.81 9.28
N LEU A 12 24.98 8.93 9.19
CA LEU A 12 23.96 9.32 10.15
C LEU A 12 22.86 8.27 10.28
N TRP A 13 22.36 7.77 9.15
CA TRP A 13 21.36 6.69 9.12
C TRP A 13 21.90 5.40 9.77
N ALA A 14 23.12 5.00 9.46
CA ALA A 14 23.75 3.83 10.07
C ALA A 14 23.86 3.96 11.59
N VAL A 15 24.28 5.15 12.09
CA VAL A 15 24.31 5.44 13.53
C VAL A 15 22.93 5.38 14.15
N LEU A 16 21.92 5.98 13.52
CA LEU A 16 20.54 5.93 14.01
C LEU A 16 20.00 4.49 14.06
N CYS A 17 20.29 3.68 13.05
CA CYS A 17 19.94 2.26 13.06
C CYS A 17 20.62 1.53 14.24
N THR A 18 21.92 1.76 14.46
CA THR A 18 22.65 1.12 15.56
C THR A 18 22.04 1.53 16.91
N VAL A 19 21.81 2.82 17.12
CA VAL A 19 21.18 3.35 18.35
C VAL A 19 19.78 2.73 18.54
N TYR A 20 19.01 2.60 17.45
CA TYR A 20 17.69 1.96 17.53
C TYR A 20 17.80 0.49 17.93
N TYR A 21 18.66 -0.31 17.30
CA TYR A 21 18.80 -1.74 17.62
C TYR A 21 19.31 -1.98 19.05
N ASP A 22 20.13 -1.08 19.59
CA ASP A 22 20.63 -1.14 20.97
C ASP A 22 19.64 -0.53 21.98
N SER A 23 18.58 0.11 21.50
CA SER A 23 17.62 0.82 22.36
C SER A 23 16.74 -0.13 23.20
N ALA A 24 16.27 0.40 24.33
CA ALA A 24 15.26 -0.28 25.15
C ALA A 24 13.93 -0.47 24.38
N VAL A 25 13.62 0.46 23.46
CA VAL A 25 12.43 0.39 22.60
C VAL A 25 12.48 -0.82 21.69
N HIS A 26 13.60 -1.04 20.99
CA HIS A 26 13.77 -2.21 20.13
C HIS A 26 13.63 -3.51 20.93
N ARG A 27 14.31 -3.60 22.08
CA ARG A 27 14.21 -4.78 22.97
C ARG A 27 12.77 -5.02 23.47
N CYS A 28 12.03 -3.94 23.80
CA CYS A 28 10.63 -4.02 24.18
C CYS A 28 9.76 -4.55 23.01
N LEU A 29 9.93 -4.02 21.79
CA LEU A 29 9.20 -4.44 20.60
C LEU A 29 9.46 -5.92 20.26
N VAL A 30 10.72 -6.36 20.35
CA VAL A 30 11.07 -7.78 20.13
C VAL A 30 10.42 -8.68 21.18
N ARG A 31 10.43 -8.30 22.46
CA ARG A 31 9.74 -9.05 23.53
C ARG A 31 8.23 -9.08 23.33
N MET A 32 7.66 -7.96 22.94
CA MET A 32 6.22 -7.86 22.64
C MET A 32 5.84 -8.74 21.45
N GLY A 33 6.64 -8.75 20.38
CA GLY A 33 6.46 -9.64 19.24
C GLY A 33 6.53 -11.12 19.63
N ALA A 34 7.53 -11.50 20.45
CA ALA A 34 7.66 -12.87 20.96
C ALA A 34 6.47 -13.25 21.87
N TRP A 35 5.97 -12.32 22.68
CA TRP A 35 4.78 -12.55 23.51
C TRP A 35 3.53 -12.71 22.64
N CYS A 36 3.31 -11.85 21.64
CA CYS A 36 2.20 -11.99 20.70
C CYS A 36 2.21 -13.34 19.96
N ASN A 37 3.37 -13.74 19.46
CA ASN A 37 3.51 -15.05 18.79
C ASN A 37 3.15 -16.21 19.73
N ARG A 38 3.57 -16.16 21.00
CA ARG A 38 3.20 -17.16 22.00
C ARG A 38 1.68 -17.20 22.24
N GLN A 39 1.04 -16.02 22.34
CA GLN A 39 -0.43 -15.94 22.52
C GLN A 39 -1.18 -16.51 21.29
N ILE A 40 -0.65 -16.31 20.07
CA ILE A 40 -1.21 -16.90 18.84
C ILE A 40 -1.09 -18.43 18.89
N ASP A 41 0.07 -18.95 19.31
CA ASP A 41 0.31 -20.39 19.38
C ASP A 41 -0.51 -21.08 20.48
N GLU A 42 -0.77 -20.40 21.60
CA GLU A 42 -1.57 -20.92 22.71
C GLU A 42 -3.08 -20.83 22.45
N SER A 43 -3.53 -19.84 21.70
CA SER A 43 -4.96 -19.64 21.39
C SER A 43 -5.43 -20.56 20.27
N ARG A 44 -6.45 -21.40 20.57
CA ARG A 44 -7.08 -22.26 19.54
C ARG A 44 -7.72 -21.44 18.43
N VAL A 45 -8.36 -20.31 18.77
CA VAL A 45 -9.04 -19.43 17.81
C VAL A 45 -8.04 -18.73 16.91
N LEU A 46 -7.00 -18.09 17.49
CA LEU A 46 -5.98 -17.39 16.72
C LEU A 46 -5.16 -18.35 15.86
N ARG A 47 -4.89 -19.56 16.37
CA ARG A 47 -4.20 -20.60 15.59
C ARG A 47 -5.01 -21.04 14.37
N VAL A 48 -6.33 -21.14 14.47
CA VAL A 48 -7.22 -21.47 13.33
C VAL A 48 -7.24 -20.31 12.33
N LEU A 49 -7.30 -19.07 12.81
CA LEU A 49 -7.31 -17.85 11.97
C LEU A 49 -5.97 -17.61 11.27
N CYS A 50 -4.85 -17.86 11.96
CA CYS A 50 -3.50 -17.65 11.42
C CYS A 50 -2.92 -18.85 10.66
N ARG A 51 -3.52 -20.04 10.77
CA ARG A 51 -3.10 -21.19 9.97
C ARG A 51 -3.59 -21.02 8.53
N GLU A 52 -2.74 -21.36 7.58
CA GLU A 52 -3.16 -21.64 6.20
C GLU A 52 -4.18 -22.77 6.22
N GLY A 53 -5.45 -22.40 6.36
CA GLY A 53 -6.55 -23.34 6.53
C GLY A 53 -6.94 -23.99 5.20
N VAL A 54 -7.77 -25.02 5.27
CA VAL A 54 -8.38 -25.68 4.10
C VAL A 54 -9.04 -24.64 3.18
N ALA A 55 -9.65 -23.58 3.76
CA ALA A 55 -10.27 -22.49 3.01
C ALA A 55 -9.26 -21.68 2.16
N ALA A 56 -8.05 -21.42 2.67
CA ALA A 56 -7.02 -20.72 1.92
C ALA A 56 -6.54 -21.55 0.71
N ARG A 57 -6.26 -22.83 0.92
CA ARG A 57 -5.89 -23.75 -0.18
C ARG A 57 -7.01 -23.92 -1.21
N ALA A 58 -8.25 -24.12 -0.75
CA ALA A 58 -9.40 -24.21 -1.64
C ALA A 58 -9.59 -22.91 -2.45
N TRP A 59 -9.27 -21.73 -1.86
CA TRP A 59 -9.28 -20.46 -2.56
C TRP A 59 -8.20 -20.39 -3.64
N GLU A 60 -6.96 -20.73 -3.32
CA GLU A 60 -5.85 -20.72 -4.28
C GLU A 60 -6.08 -21.60 -5.49
N GLU A 61 -6.72 -22.76 -5.29
CA GLU A 61 -7.06 -23.70 -6.35
C GLU A 61 -8.37 -23.36 -7.07
N SER A 62 -9.15 -22.40 -6.54
CA SER A 62 -10.48 -22.10 -7.05
C SER A 62 -10.44 -21.47 -8.46
N ILE A 63 -11.47 -21.81 -9.26
CA ILE A 63 -11.70 -21.21 -10.57
C ILE A 63 -11.90 -19.69 -10.42
N LEU A 64 -12.58 -19.25 -9.36
CA LEU A 64 -12.84 -17.84 -9.10
C LEU A 64 -11.55 -17.05 -8.88
N CYS A 65 -10.59 -17.58 -8.11
CA CYS A 65 -9.27 -16.96 -7.91
C CYS A 65 -8.52 -16.80 -9.24
N ARG A 66 -8.55 -17.84 -10.07
CA ARG A 66 -7.90 -17.80 -11.40
C ARG A 66 -8.57 -16.80 -12.35
N LEU A 67 -9.91 -16.74 -12.35
CA LEU A 67 -10.66 -15.78 -13.16
C LEU A 67 -10.38 -14.33 -12.72
N LEU A 68 -10.41 -14.05 -11.42
CA LEU A 68 -10.10 -12.72 -10.87
C LEU A 68 -8.65 -12.31 -11.17
N THR A 69 -7.70 -13.22 -10.97
CA THR A 69 -6.29 -12.98 -11.32
C THR A 69 -6.13 -12.71 -12.82
N GLY A 70 -6.82 -13.45 -13.67
CA GLY A 70 -6.83 -13.22 -15.12
C GLY A 70 -7.43 -11.87 -15.50
N LEU A 71 -8.57 -11.52 -14.91
CA LEU A 71 -9.26 -10.26 -15.18
C LEU A 71 -8.42 -9.04 -14.75
N ILE A 72 -7.84 -9.07 -13.57
CA ILE A 72 -7.00 -7.98 -13.05
C ILE A 72 -5.70 -7.84 -13.88
N ASN A 73 -5.15 -8.93 -14.39
CA ASN A 73 -3.94 -8.88 -15.22
C ASN A 73 -4.22 -8.67 -16.72
N LEU A 74 -5.48 -8.64 -17.14
CA LEU A 74 -5.82 -8.40 -18.56
C LEU A 74 -5.24 -7.08 -19.07
N PRO A 75 -5.33 -5.95 -18.37
CA PRO A 75 -4.68 -4.71 -18.80
C PRO A 75 -3.16 -4.85 -18.94
N ALA A 76 -2.48 -5.51 -18.00
CA ALA A 76 -1.04 -5.76 -18.06
C ALA A 76 -0.66 -6.57 -19.29
N TRP A 77 -1.43 -7.61 -19.62
CA TRP A 77 -1.21 -8.44 -20.79
C TRP A 77 -1.42 -7.68 -22.12
N LEU A 78 -2.48 -6.87 -22.20
CA LEU A 78 -2.76 -6.02 -23.35
C LEU A 78 -1.66 -4.97 -23.55
N LEU A 79 -1.26 -4.28 -22.47
CA LEU A 79 -0.20 -3.28 -22.50
C LEU A 79 1.16 -3.90 -22.89
N HIS A 80 1.46 -5.10 -22.40
CA HIS A 80 2.67 -5.81 -22.78
C HIS A 80 2.68 -6.17 -24.29
N LYS A 81 1.54 -6.62 -24.85
CA LYS A 81 1.42 -6.82 -26.30
C LYS A 81 1.59 -5.54 -27.10
N LEU A 82 1.00 -4.43 -26.62
CA LEU A 82 1.17 -3.12 -27.23
C LEU A 82 2.64 -2.68 -27.21
N TYR A 83 3.32 -2.88 -26.08
CA TYR A 83 4.74 -2.59 -25.96
C TYR A 83 5.56 -3.39 -26.96
N LEU A 84 5.32 -4.69 -27.11
CA LEU A 84 6.04 -5.53 -28.08
C LEU A 84 5.80 -5.07 -29.54
N ALA A 85 4.60 -4.58 -29.85
CA ALA A 85 4.26 -4.07 -31.18
C ALA A 85 4.92 -2.72 -31.49
N LEU A 86 5.11 -1.88 -30.48
CA LEU A 86 5.64 -0.50 -30.59
C LEU A 86 6.99 -0.32 -29.87
N ARG A 87 7.73 -1.38 -29.70
CA ARG A 87 8.94 -1.44 -28.88
C ARG A 87 9.95 -0.34 -29.22
N ALA A 88 10.23 -0.13 -30.53
CA ALA A 88 11.17 0.89 -30.97
C ALA A 88 10.78 2.28 -30.47
N THR A 89 9.49 2.64 -30.57
CA THR A 89 8.98 3.94 -30.13
C THR A 89 9.07 4.12 -28.60
N PHE A 90 8.79 3.06 -27.83
CA PHE A 90 8.85 3.13 -26.37
C PHE A 90 10.29 3.13 -25.83
N ASP A 91 11.18 2.33 -26.43
CA ASP A 91 12.58 2.22 -25.99
C ASP A 91 13.37 3.52 -26.31
N ASP A 92 12.99 4.25 -27.36
CA ASP A 92 13.60 5.55 -27.70
C ASP A 92 13.10 6.71 -26.86
N SER A 93 11.95 6.57 -26.21
CA SER A 93 11.36 7.61 -25.37
C SER A 93 11.95 7.62 -23.97
N VAL A 94 12.54 8.74 -23.56
CA VAL A 94 13.03 8.96 -22.18
C VAL A 94 11.89 8.86 -21.16
N PHE A 95 10.71 9.34 -21.53
CA PHE A 95 9.52 9.33 -20.67
C PHE A 95 9.04 7.90 -20.39
N SER A 96 9.03 7.05 -21.43
CA SER A 96 8.64 5.64 -21.27
C SER A 96 9.63 4.88 -20.42
N ARG A 97 10.93 5.09 -20.60
CA ARG A 97 11.96 4.46 -19.77
C ARG A 97 11.81 4.83 -18.30
N LEU A 98 11.61 6.12 -18.02
CA LEU A 98 11.38 6.58 -16.66
C LEU A 98 10.13 5.97 -16.04
N ALA A 99 9.01 5.93 -16.77
CA ALA A 99 7.76 5.32 -16.33
C ALA A 99 7.91 3.82 -16.05
N PHE A 100 8.68 3.11 -16.86
CA PHE A 100 8.96 1.68 -16.67
C PHE A 100 9.82 1.46 -15.42
N GLU A 101 10.88 2.25 -15.22
CA GLU A 101 11.73 2.15 -14.05
C GLU A 101 10.96 2.45 -12.77
N MET A 102 10.18 3.53 -12.75
CA MET A 102 9.31 3.85 -11.60
C MET A 102 8.27 2.75 -11.34
N GLY A 103 7.73 2.17 -12.41
CA GLY A 103 6.79 1.05 -12.30
C GLY A 103 7.44 -0.22 -11.76
N HIS A 104 8.71 -0.48 -12.05
CA HIS A 104 9.45 -1.62 -11.50
C HIS A 104 9.77 -1.45 -10.00
N GLU A 105 9.93 -0.21 -9.55
CA GLU A 105 10.19 0.15 -8.15
C GLU A 105 8.88 0.55 -7.43
N THR A 106 7.82 -0.23 -7.64
CA THR A 106 6.46 0.10 -7.13
C THR A 106 6.44 0.34 -5.61
N ALA A 107 7.22 -0.42 -4.84
CA ALA A 107 7.29 -0.23 -3.38
C ALA A 107 7.88 1.14 -3.00
N VAL A 108 8.88 1.61 -3.77
CA VAL A 108 9.46 2.95 -3.59
C VAL A 108 8.46 4.02 -4.03
N ALA A 109 7.82 3.85 -5.21
CA ALA A 109 6.80 4.77 -5.70
C ALA A 109 5.63 4.90 -4.72
N GLN A 110 5.19 3.81 -4.10
CA GLN A 110 4.15 3.81 -3.08
C GLN A 110 4.58 4.59 -1.84
N SER A 111 5.81 4.43 -1.38
CA SER A 111 6.34 5.18 -0.23
C SER A 111 6.33 6.69 -0.49
N TRP A 112 6.77 7.11 -1.67
CA TRP A 112 6.72 8.51 -2.09
C TRP A 112 5.30 9.04 -2.22
N LEU A 113 4.39 8.24 -2.76
CA LEU A 113 2.98 8.61 -2.89
C LEU A 113 2.33 8.82 -1.52
N ILE A 114 2.54 7.90 -0.58
CA ILE A 114 2.07 8.05 0.80
C ILE A 114 2.61 9.34 1.40
N MET A 115 3.92 9.59 1.25
CA MET A 115 4.55 10.81 1.75
C MET A 115 3.93 12.08 1.16
N LEU A 116 3.69 12.11 -0.14
CA LEU A 116 3.04 13.25 -0.81
C LEU A 116 1.62 13.48 -0.29
N LEU A 117 0.85 12.41 -0.08
CA LEU A 117 -0.50 12.50 0.47
C LEU A 117 -0.50 13.03 1.91
N TRP A 118 0.52 12.71 2.69
CA TRP A 118 0.64 13.17 4.08
C TRP A 118 1.07 14.63 4.22
N VAL A 119 1.68 15.21 3.20
CA VAL A 119 2.04 16.63 3.18
C VAL A 119 0.83 17.53 2.98
N ILE A 120 -0.29 17.00 2.45
CA ILE A 120 -1.51 17.78 2.22
C ILE A 120 -2.13 18.17 3.57
N PRO A 121 -2.31 19.48 3.86
CA PRO A 121 -2.92 19.93 5.11
C PRO A 121 -4.32 19.35 5.29
N PHE A 122 -4.67 18.98 6.52
CA PHE A 122 -5.96 18.36 6.82
C PHE A 122 -7.14 19.24 6.40
N SER A 123 -7.03 20.56 6.55
CA SER A 123 -8.04 21.54 6.12
C SER A 123 -8.34 21.50 4.62
N HIS A 124 -7.40 21.03 3.80
CA HIS A 124 -7.54 20.91 2.35
C HIS A 124 -7.70 19.46 1.90
N TRP A 125 -7.80 18.51 2.85
CA TRP A 125 -7.92 17.10 2.53
C TRP A 125 -9.25 16.79 1.85
N ASN A 126 -9.17 16.10 0.71
CA ASN A 126 -10.32 15.55 0.03
C ASN A 126 -10.08 14.07 -0.26
N ASN A 127 -11.09 13.25 -0.06
CA ASN A 127 -11.04 11.82 -0.36
C ASN A 127 -10.64 11.53 -1.83
N ALA A 128 -10.89 12.47 -2.75
CA ALA A 128 -10.44 12.36 -4.13
C ALA A 128 -8.92 12.23 -4.25
N TYR A 129 -8.13 12.81 -3.34
CA TYR A 129 -6.66 12.69 -3.36
C TYR A 129 -6.21 11.25 -3.10
N SER A 130 -6.87 10.55 -2.18
CA SER A 130 -6.58 9.13 -1.94
C SER A 130 -6.88 8.29 -3.18
N MET A 131 -8.02 8.53 -3.85
CA MET A 131 -8.35 7.81 -5.07
C MET A 131 -7.38 8.11 -6.21
N LEU A 132 -6.99 9.38 -6.36
CA LEU A 132 -5.98 9.77 -7.35
C LEU A 132 -4.63 9.09 -7.07
N GLY A 133 -4.24 9.02 -5.80
CA GLY A 133 -3.04 8.31 -5.37
C GLY A 133 -3.09 6.81 -5.69
N PHE A 134 -4.21 6.15 -5.41
CA PHE A 134 -4.39 4.74 -5.75
C PHE A 134 -4.40 4.50 -7.26
N ALA A 135 -5.04 5.38 -8.02
CA ALA A 135 -5.02 5.33 -9.48
C ALA A 135 -3.61 5.51 -10.03
N ALA A 136 -2.84 6.48 -9.51
CA ALA A 136 -1.45 6.70 -9.91
C ALA A 136 -0.57 5.48 -9.61
N LEU A 137 -0.74 4.83 -8.45
CA LEU A 137 -0.02 3.61 -8.12
C LEU A 137 -0.33 2.47 -9.08
N LEU A 138 -1.61 2.28 -9.45
CA LEU A 138 -2.02 1.29 -10.44
C LEU A 138 -1.43 1.58 -11.82
N VAL A 139 -1.46 2.83 -12.26
CA VAL A 139 -0.86 3.25 -13.54
C VAL A 139 0.64 2.95 -13.55
N LEU A 140 1.37 3.29 -12.49
CA LEU A 140 2.80 2.99 -12.37
C LEU A 140 3.07 1.49 -12.38
N PHE A 141 2.26 0.70 -11.66
CA PHE A 141 2.38 -0.75 -11.67
C PHE A 141 2.17 -1.32 -13.08
N TYR A 142 1.14 -0.89 -13.78
CA TYR A 142 0.87 -1.35 -15.14
C TYR A 142 1.91 -0.85 -16.15
N ALA A 143 2.51 0.33 -15.96
CA ALA A 143 3.65 0.78 -16.74
C ALA A 143 4.85 -0.16 -16.54
N GLY A 144 5.16 -0.58 -15.31
CA GLY A 144 6.17 -1.60 -15.04
C GLY A 144 5.84 -2.96 -15.70
N ALA A 145 4.58 -3.38 -15.60
CA ALA A 145 4.09 -4.62 -16.23
C ALA A 145 4.12 -4.58 -17.74
N MET A 146 4.08 -3.41 -18.35
CA MET A 146 4.17 -3.22 -19.80
C MET A 146 5.51 -3.70 -20.35
N SER A 147 6.62 -3.36 -19.69
CA SER A 147 7.98 -3.75 -20.14
C SER A 147 8.40 -5.13 -19.65
N ARG A 148 7.80 -5.65 -18.56
CA ARG A 148 8.15 -6.93 -17.93
C ARG A 148 6.97 -7.88 -17.84
N ARG A 149 7.11 -9.08 -18.42
CA ARG A 149 6.07 -10.11 -18.42
C ARG A 149 5.85 -10.77 -17.04
N ASP A 150 6.84 -10.74 -16.17
CA ASP A 150 6.80 -11.32 -14.82
C ASP A 150 6.10 -10.41 -13.81
N PHE A 151 5.78 -9.17 -14.20
CA PHE A 151 5.09 -8.19 -13.37
C PHE A 151 3.59 -8.46 -13.38
N ARG A 152 3.08 -9.22 -12.40
CA ARG A 152 1.68 -9.62 -12.30
C ARG A 152 1.15 -9.43 -10.90
N LEU A 153 -0.14 -9.08 -10.82
CA LEU A 153 -0.91 -9.09 -9.59
C LEU A 153 -1.41 -10.52 -9.32
N ASP A 154 -1.19 -11.04 -8.13
CA ASP A 154 -1.71 -12.35 -7.74
C ASP A 154 -2.72 -12.21 -6.60
N VAL A 155 -3.98 -12.45 -6.93
CA VAL A 155 -5.11 -12.37 -5.98
C VAL A 155 -4.99 -13.38 -4.83
N LYS A 156 -4.19 -14.42 -4.98
CA LYS A 156 -3.88 -15.36 -3.90
C LYS A 156 -3.33 -14.66 -2.66
N HIS A 157 -2.50 -13.63 -2.86
CA HIS A 157 -1.81 -12.92 -1.78
C HIS A 157 -2.76 -12.15 -0.83
N ILE A 158 -3.96 -11.77 -1.27
CA ILE A 158 -4.95 -11.12 -0.39
C ILE A 158 -5.88 -12.12 0.29
N GLY A 159 -5.87 -13.37 -0.12
CA GLY A 159 -6.68 -14.44 0.45
C GLY A 159 -8.16 -14.36 0.09
N PHE A 160 -8.94 -15.25 0.70
CA PHE A 160 -10.35 -15.41 0.44
C PHE A 160 -11.25 -14.35 1.11
N TYR A 161 -10.93 -13.96 2.34
CA TYR A 161 -11.80 -13.11 3.15
C TYR A 161 -12.10 -11.74 2.55
N PRO A 162 -11.14 -10.99 1.98
CA PRO A 162 -11.43 -9.73 1.30
C PRO A 162 -12.41 -9.89 0.13
N VAL A 163 -12.31 -10.99 -0.61
CA VAL A 163 -13.22 -11.24 -1.75
C VAL A 163 -14.66 -11.47 -1.28
N VAL A 164 -14.83 -12.24 -0.18
CA VAL A 164 -16.15 -12.42 0.45
C VAL A 164 -16.68 -11.08 0.97
N LEU A 165 -15.82 -10.28 1.61
CA LEU A 165 -16.21 -8.96 2.09
C LEU A 165 -16.68 -8.06 0.94
N PHE A 166 -15.95 -8.01 -0.17
CA PHE A 166 -16.36 -7.23 -1.34
C PHE A 166 -17.62 -7.76 -2.00
N GLY A 167 -17.82 -9.08 -2.01
CA GLY A 167 -19.07 -9.69 -2.45
C GLY A 167 -20.26 -9.26 -1.58
N ALA A 168 -20.10 -9.30 -0.26
CA ALA A 168 -21.12 -8.83 0.67
C ALA A 168 -21.39 -7.32 0.53
N MET A 169 -20.35 -6.50 0.38
CA MET A 169 -20.49 -5.06 0.15
C MET A 169 -21.20 -4.78 -1.18
N PHE A 170 -20.90 -5.52 -2.23
CA PHE A 170 -21.57 -5.38 -3.51
C PHE A 170 -23.07 -5.71 -3.40
N LEU A 171 -23.41 -6.81 -2.70
CA LEU A 171 -24.79 -7.14 -2.41
C LEU A 171 -25.47 -6.03 -1.59
N ALA A 172 -24.81 -5.51 -0.57
CA ALA A 172 -25.34 -4.41 0.23
C ALA A 172 -25.62 -3.15 -0.62
N VAL A 173 -24.80 -2.86 -1.63
CA VAL A 173 -25.05 -1.76 -2.56
C VAL A 173 -26.31 -1.99 -3.39
N LEU A 174 -26.54 -3.22 -3.86
CA LEU A 174 -27.72 -3.55 -4.66
C LEU A 174 -29.03 -3.36 -3.88
N PHE A 175 -28.99 -3.59 -2.56
CA PHE A 175 -30.15 -3.46 -1.67
C PHE A 175 -30.14 -2.17 -0.85
N SER A 176 -29.27 -1.20 -1.20
CA SER A 176 -29.14 0.05 -0.48
C SER A 176 -30.31 1.00 -0.77
N TYR A 177 -30.68 1.77 0.25
CA TYR A 177 -31.65 2.85 0.10
C TYR A 177 -31.09 3.99 -0.78
N GLU A 178 -29.75 4.23 -0.71
CA GLU A 178 -29.05 5.23 -1.54
C GLU A 178 -27.95 4.56 -2.37
N PRO A 179 -28.28 3.87 -3.48
CA PRO A 179 -27.34 3.11 -4.27
C PRO A 179 -26.13 3.94 -4.78
N PRO A 180 -26.28 5.22 -5.23
CA PRO A 180 -25.13 5.99 -5.71
C PRO A 180 -24.09 6.30 -4.62
N ALA A 181 -24.54 6.64 -3.40
CA ALA A 181 -23.66 6.90 -2.26
C ALA A 181 -22.95 5.60 -1.83
N SER A 182 -23.69 4.52 -1.71
CA SER A 182 -23.15 3.20 -1.37
C SER A 182 -22.18 2.68 -2.41
N PHE A 183 -22.43 2.90 -3.69
CA PHE A 183 -21.52 2.52 -4.78
C PHE A 183 -20.21 3.32 -4.71
N ARG A 184 -20.27 4.63 -4.42
CA ARG A 184 -19.06 5.44 -4.20
C ARG A 184 -18.22 4.88 -3.05
N PHE A 185 -18.87 4.52 -1.95
CA PHE A 185 -18.19 3.90 -0.81
C PHE A 185 -17.53 2.56 -1.18
N LEU A 186 -18.22 1.70 -1.94
CA LEU A 186 -17.66 0.45 -2.46
C LEU A 186 -16.42 0.71 -3.32
N LEU A 187 -16.44 1.70 -4.22
CA LEU A 187 -15.29 2.06 -5.06
C LEU A 187 -14.06 2.46 -4.24
N TYR A 188 -14.24 3.18 -3.13
CA TYR A 188 -13.14 3.49 -2.21
C TYR A 188 -12.49 2.22 -1.66
N HIS A 189 -13.30 1.27 -1.20
CA HIS A 189 -12.80 0.02 -0.64
C HIS A 189 -12.12 -0.86 -1.69
N ILE A 190 -12.67 -0.95 -2.89
CA ILE A 190 -12.03 -1.66 -4.01
C ILE A 190 -10.69 -1.01 -4.35
N SER A 191 -10.62 0.32 -4.41
CA SER A 191 -9.37 1.03 -4.70
C SER A 191 -8.32 0.78 -3.64
N ALA A 192 -8.69 0.80 -2.36
CA ALA A 192 -7.80 0.46 -1.25
C ALA A 192 -7.32 -1.00 -1.33
N ALA A 193 -8.20 -1.95 -1.64
CA ALA A 193 -7.83 -3.35 -1.82
C ALA A 193 -6.89 -3.58 -2.99
N LEU A 194 -7.10 -2.89 -4.11
CA LEU A 194 -6.18 -2.92 -5.25
C LEU A 194 -4.81 -2.36 -4.88
N CYS A 195 -4.76 -1.28 -4.07
CA CYS A 195 -3.51 -0.75 -3.55
C CYS A 195 -2.77 -1.79 -2.68
N VAL A 196 -3.48 -2.47 -1.78
CA VAL A 196 -2.91 -3.56 -0.97
C VAL A 196 -2.40 -4.68 -1.87
N LEU A 197 -3.18 -5.10 -2.88
CA LEU A 197 -2.80 -6.14 -3.81
C LEU A 197 -1.54 -5.77 -4.60
N VAL A 198 -1.44 -4.53 -5.08
CA VAL A 198 -0.24 -4.00 -5.75
C VAL A 198 0.96 -4.06 -4.80
N THR A 199 0.79 -3.60 -3.55
CA THR A 199 1.86 -3.61 -2.55
C THR A 199 2.39 -5.01 -2.29
N VAL A 200 1.49 -5.95 -2.00
CA VAL A 200 1.88 -7.34 -1.68
C VAL A 200 2.50 -8.04 -2.90
N SER A 201 2.02 -7.73 -4.10
CA SER A 201 2.58 -8.29 -5.34
C SER A 201 3.91 -7.64 -5.75
N ALA A 202 4.16 -6.40 -5.33
CA ALA A 202 5.39 -5.67 -5.63
C ALA A 202 6.54 -6.01 -4.67
N VAL A 203 6.21 -6.35 -3.42
CA VAL A 203 7.21 -6.74 -2.41
C VAL A 203 7.70 -8.14 -2.70
N ARG A 204 8.93 -8.26 -3.20
CA ARG A 204 9.53 -9.53 -3.61
C ARG A 204 10.60 -10.03 -2.63
N GLY A 205 11.00 -9.19 -1.68
CA GLY A 205 12.04 -9.53 -0.74
C GLY A 205 12.12 -8.59 0.45
N THR A 206 13.02 -8.91 1.36
CA THR A 206 13.23 -8.13 2.58
C THR A 206 13.69 -6.70 2.32
N GLU A 207 14.40 -6.46 1.21
CA GLU A 207 14.87 -5.12 0.83
C GLU A 207 13.71 -4.22 0.39
N ASP A 208 12.74 -4.75 -0.35
CA ASP A 208 11.54 -3.99 -0.74
C ASP A 208 10.69 -3.67 0.50
N LEU A 209 10.58 -4.61 1.43
CA LEU A 209 9.90 -4.39 2.70
C LEU A 209 10.59 -3.30 3.54
N LYS A 210 11.93 -3.30 3.61
CA LYS A 210 12.69 -2.25 4.29
C LYS A 210 12.49 -0.88 3.64
N ARG A 211 12.47 -0.81 2.30
CA ARG A 211 12.21 0.43 1.56
C ARG A 211 10.80 0.97 1.84
N LEU A 212 9.81 0.08 1.83
CA LEU A 212 8.42 0.43 2.17
C LEU A 212 8.30 0.90 3.62
N ALA A 213 8.91 0.19 4.55
CA ALA A 213 8.94 0.57 5.97
C ALA A 213 9.67 1.91 6.21
N ALA A 214 10.78 2.14 5.50
CA ALA A 214 11.51 3.40 5.56
C ALA A 214 10.65 4.58 5.06
N GLY A 215 9.92 4.39 3.93
CA GLY A 215 8.98 5.38 3.44
C GLY A 215 7.87 5.69 4.45
N GLY A 216 7.26 4.66 5.03
CA GLY A 216 6.29 4.81 6.12
C GLY A 216 6.86 5.55 7.34
N GLY A 217 8.10 5.21 7.72
CA GLY A 217 8.80 5.88 8.83
C GLY A 217 9.04 7.37 8.57
N VAL A 218 9.41 7.75 7.33
CA VAL A 218 9.52 9.15 6.94
C VAL A 218 8.18 9.87 7.03
N CYS A 219 7.09 9.23 6.60
CA CYS A 219 5.75 9.81 6.72
C CYS A 219 5.37 10.09 8.20
N VAL A 220 5.61 9.11 9.07
CA VAL A 220 5.37 9.28 10.52
C VAL A 220 6.23 10.41 11.10
N LEU A 221 7.50 10.49 10.72
CA LEU A 221 8.39 11.56 11.15
C LEU A 221 7.89 12.94 10.72
N VAL A 222 7.55 13.10 9.43
CA VAL A 222 7.03 14.37 8.89
C VAL A 222 5.74 14.77 9.61
N SER A 223 4.82 13.84 9.82
CA SER A 223 3.58 14.12 10.54
C SER A 223 3.81 14.50 12.00
N SER A 224 4.75 13.82 12.66
CA SER A 224 5.11 14.15 14.05
C SER A 224 5.70 15.55 14.16
N LEU A 225 6.60 15.91 13.24
CA LEU A 225 7.16 17.25 13.18
C LEU A 225 6.09 18.31 12.89
N TYR A 226 5.16 18.00 11.98
CA TYR A 226 4.05 18.89 11.71
C TYR A 226 3.11 19.04 12.93
N GLY A 227 2.84 17.97 13.66
CA GLY A 227 2.08 18.01 14.91
C GLY A 227 2.76 18.86 15.98
N VAL A 228 4.09 18.77 16.11
CA VAL A 228 4.87 19.66 17.01
C VAL A 228 4.77 21.12 16.56
N TYR A 229 4.90 21.38 15.27
CA TYR A 229 4.73 22.71 14.70
C TYR A 229 3.34 23.28 14.98
N GLN A 230 2.26 22.52 14.78
CA GLN A 230 0.90 22.93 15.09
C GLN A 230 0.73 23.21 16.61
N ARG A 231 1.38 22.42 17.46
CA ARG A 231 1.34 22.66 18.92
C ARG A 231 1.98 23.99 19.31
N ILE A 232 3.02 24.41 18.61
CA ILE A 232 3.72 25.68 18.86
C ILE A 232 2.92 26.87 18.33
N GLN A 233 2.39 26.75 17.11
CA GLN A 233 1.66 27.82 16.43
C GLN A 233 0.20 27.97 16.90
N GLY A 234 -0.34 26.95 17.54
CA GLY A 234 -1.76 26.79 17.78
C GLY A 234 -2.44 26.02 16.64
N VAL A 235 -3.47 25.28 17.01
CA VAL A 235 -4.31 24.55 16.02
C VAL A 235 -5.44 25.48 15.63
N GLU A 236 -5.58 25.74 14.33
CA GLU A 236 -6.80 26.37 13.81
C GLU A 236 -7.98 25.44 14.11
N VAL A 237 -8.85 25.85 15.02
CA VAL A 237 -10.06 25.09 15.34
C VAL A 237 -11.05 25.32 14.21
N ASN A 238 -11.39 24.27 13.49
CA ASN A 238 -12.47 24.36 12.50
C ASN A 238 -13.80 24.41 13.26
N GLU A 239 -14.43 25.58 13.25
CA GLU A 239 -15.69 25.86 13.99
C GLU A 239 -16.81 24.88 13.62
N SER A 240 -16.75 24.23 12.46
CA SER A 240 -17.75 23.21 12.07
C SER A 240 -17.67 21.92 12.90
N TYR A 241 -16.62 21.71 13.68
CA TYR A 241 -16.45 20.56 14.59
C TYR A 241 -16.57 20.95 16.06
N VAL A 242 -16.81 22.22 16.36
CA VAL A 242 -17.04 22.70 17.74
C VAL A 242 -18.53 22.73 17.95
N ASP A 243 -19.01 21.88 18.82
CA ASP A 243 -20.40 21.91 19.27
C ASP A 243 -20.56 23.14 20.18
N LEU A 244 -21.11 24.22 19.61
CA LEU A 244 -21.29 25.51 20.31
C LEU A 244 -22.31 25.44 21.46
N GLU A 245 -23.03 24.31 21.60
CA GLU A 245 -24.02 24.11 22.66
C GLU A 245 -23.44 23.55 23.96
N VAL A 246 -22.14 23.21 24.03
CA VAL A 246 -21.49 22.57 25.19
C VAL A 246 -20.61 23.54 26.01
N ASN A 247 -20.71 24.85 25.81
CA ASN A 247 -20.04 25.84 26.67
C ASN A 247 -21.05 26.69 27.43
#